data_8688834b4b38bca7f52d52f32b3325da
#
_entry.id   8688834b4b38bca7f52d52f32b3325da
#
_cell.length_a   1.000
_cell.length_b   1.000
_cell.length_c   1.000
_cell.angle_alpha   90.00
_cell.angle_beta   90.00
_cell.angle_gamma   90.00
#
_symmetry.space_group_name_H-M   'P 1'
#
loop_
_entity.id
_entity.type
_entity.pdbx_description
1 polymer ?
#
loop_
_entity_poly.entity_id
_entity_poly.type
_entity_poly.pdbx_seq_one_letter_code
_entity_poly.pdbx_strand_id
1 'polypeptide(L)'
;MKIISAIPGAPSMSKEDVNKFLESKLLLQIGTIDDEGDPNIQPVWFDYDKDREKLLIITPKIAKKIRNLRSKPNVYFSIDDENFPYKGVKGKGTTAIIEDPIRTVPLGEKINMKYLGTLDHPIPKMILDSAKKGNHVVVEISPRFFSTWDFAKMQ
;
A
#
# COMPACT_ATOMS: atom_id res chain seq x y z
N MET A 1 -9.63 8.57 10.97
CA MET A 1 -9.90 7.93 9.63
C MET A 1 -11.16 8.51 9.03
N LYS A 2 -11.06 9.08 7.85
CA LYS A 2 -12.23 9.53 7.07
C LYS A 2 -12.60 8.43 6.05
N ILE A 3 -13.82 7.92 6.14
CA ILE A 3 -14.34 6.86 5.26
C ILE A 3 -15.54 7.41 4.50
N ILE A 4 -15.57 7.21 3.19
CA ILE A 4 -16.68 7.58 2.30
C ILE A 4 -17.06 6.39 1.43
N SER A 5 -18.30 6.38 0.93
CA SER A 5 -18.70 5.40 -0.08
C SER A 5 -18.11 5.76 -1.45
N ALA A 6 -17.59 4.76 -2.16
CA ALA A 6 -17.17 4.91 -3.56
C ALA A 6 -18.34 4.89 -4.53
N ILE A 7 -19.50 4.40 -4.10
CA ILE A 7 -20.70 4.25 -4.92
C ILE A 7 -21.78 5.17 -4.36
N PRO A 8 -22.26 6.16 -5.12
CA PRO A 8 -23.32 7.06 -4.65
C PRO A 8 -24.55 6.29 -4.16
N GLY A 9 -25.03 6.61 -2.95
CA GLY A 9 -26.19 5.97 -2.35
C GLY A 9 -25.93 4.60 -1.71
N ALA A 10 -24.75 4.02 -1.86
CA ALA A 10 -24.39 2.76 -1.20
C ALA A 10 -23.75 3.00 0.17
N PRO A 11 -23.88 2.04 1.12
CA PRO A 11 -23.20 2.16 2.41
C PRO A 11 -21.68 2.06 2.26
N SER A 12 -20.95 2.84 3.06
CA SER A 12 -19.50 2.68 3.21
C SER A 12 -19.18 1.51 4.15
N MET A 13 -17.93 1.01 4.10
CA MET A 13 -17.41 0.14 5.14
C MET A 13 -17.32 0.88 6.48
N SER A 14 -17.44 0.14 7.59
CA SER A 14 -17.08 0.65 8.90
C SER A 14 -15.56 0.76 9.06
N LYS A 15 -15.08 1.46 10.09
CA LYS A 15 -13.65 1.52 10.41
C LYS A 15 -13.07 0.12 10.68
N GLU A 16 -13.84 -0.73 11.36
CA GLU A 16 -13.44 -2.11 11.65
C GLU A 16 -13.32 -2.95 10.37
N ASP A 17 -14.29 -2.81 9.44
CA ASP A 17 -14.24 -3.49 8.15
C ASP A 17 -13.02 -3.06 7.34
N VAL A 18 -12.72 -1.75 7.29
CA VAL A 18 -11.52 -1.23 6.60
C VAL A 18 -10.25 -1.79 7.22
N ASN A 19 -10.12 -1.77 8.54
CA ASN A 19 -8.95 -2.30 9.23
C ASN A 19 -8.75 -3.79 8.89
N LYS A 20 -9.82 -4.59 9.00
CA LYS A 20 -9.77 -6.02 8.66
C LYS A 20 -9.43 -6.26 7.18
N PHE A 21 -10.02 -5.48 6.29
CA PHE A 21 -9.75 -5.60 4.85
C PHE A 21 -8.28 -5.28 4.51
N LEU A 22 -7.70 -4.25 5.13
CA LEU A 22 -6.31 -3.86 4.89
C LEU A 22 -5.26 -4.81 5.49
N GLU A 23 -5.66 -5.72 6.38
CA GLU A 23 -4.82 -6.81 6.88
C GLU A 23 -4.71 -7.99 5.87
N SER A 24 -5.51 -8.01 4.82
CA SER A 24 -5.53 -9.07 3.83
C SER A 24 -4.29 -9.08 2.92
N LYS A 25 -4.04 -10.24 2.25
CA LYS A 25 -2.90 -10.45 1.33
C LYS A 25 -3.18 -9.92 -0.09
N LEU A 26 -3.99 -8.90 -0.22
CA LEU A 26 -4.29 -8.29 -1.51
C LEU A 26 -3.16 -7.37 -1.95
N LEU A 27 -3.10 -7.08 -3.24
CA LEU A 27 -2.14 -6.13 -3.78
C LEU A 27 -2.68 -4.71 -3.68
N LEU A 28 -1.78 -3.78 -3.38
CA LEU A 28 -2.05 -2.35 -3.46
C LEU A 28 -1.59 -1.86 -4.84
N GLN A 29 -2.49 -1.26 -5.60
CA GLN A 29 -2.14 -0.52 -6.81
C GLN A 29 -1.77 0.91 -6.40
N ILE A 30 -0.52 1.30 -6.55
CA ILE A 30 -0.07 2.67 -6.29
C ILE A 30 -0.02 3.46 -7.59
N GLY A 31 -0.71 4.60 -7.63
CA GLY A 31 -0.67 5.55 -8.74
C GLY A 31 0.23 6.73 -8.41
N THR A 32 1.26 6.92 -9.21
CA THR A 32 2.19 8.07 -9.14
C THR A 32 2.15 8.86 -10.43
N ILE A 33 2.66 10.08 -10.44
CA ILE A 33 2.74 10.93 -11.64
C ILE A 33 4.20 11.02 -12.07
N ASP A 34 4.46 10.70 -13.34
CA ASP A 34 5.81 10.75 -13.90
C ASP A 34 6.25 12.15 -14.33
N ASP A 35 7.44 12.26 -14.92
CA ASP A 35 8.03 13.52 -15.34
C ASP A 35 7.24 14.19 -16.49
N GLU A 36 6.51 13.40 -17.27
CA GLU A 36 5.67 13.90 -18.38
C GLU A 36 4.27 14.32 -17.90
N GLY A 37 3.96 14.08 -16.62
CA GLY A 37 2.64 14.37 -16.05
C GLY A 37 1.64 13.22 -16.21
N ASP A 38 2.09 12.06 -16.66
CA ASP A 38 1.24 10.91 -16.89
C ASP A 38 1.14 10.01 -15.64
N PRO A 39 -0.03 9.38 -15.42
CA PRO A 39 -0.19 8.41 -14.34
C PRO A 39 0.63 7.14 -14.59
N ASN A 40 1.34 6.69 -13.57
CA ASN A 40 2.06 5.42 -13.56
C ASN A 40 1.49 4.55 -12.44
N ILE A 41 0.94 3.39 -12.78
CA ILE A 41 0.29 2.48 -11.84
C ILE A 41 1.13 1.22 -11.71
N GLN A 42 1.31 0.76 -10.46
CA GLN A 42 2.08 -0.45 -10.17
C GLN A 42 1.51 -1.22 -8.98
N PRO A 43 1.38 -2.57 -9.10
CA PRO A 43 1.02 -3.41 -7.96
C PRO A 43 2.21 -3.56 -7.02
N VAL A 44 1.93 -3.50 -5.73
CA VAL A 44 2.94 -3.67 -4.67
C VAL A 44 2.37 -4.45 -3.49
N TRP A 45 3.26 -5.12 -2.76
CA TRP A 45 2.96 -5.62 -1.42
C TRP A 45 2.97 -4.47 -0.43
N PHE A 46 2.13 -4.56 0.61
CA PHE A 46 2.04 -3.52 1.62
C PHE A 46 1.78 -4.09 3.01
N ASP A 47 2.09 -3.31 4.02
CA ASP A 47 1.62 -3.47 5.38
C ASP A 47 0.72 -2.31 5.76
N TYR A 48 -0.20 -2.52 6.69
CA TYR A 48 -1.07 -1.49 7.22
C TYR A 48 -0.84 -1.30 8.72
N ASP A 49 -0.33 -0.12 9.06
CA ASP A 49 -0.22 0.34 10.44
C ASP A 49 -1.57 0.97 10.84
N LYS A 50 -2.42 0.17 11.49
CA LYS A 50 -3.77 0.61 11.86
C LYS A 50 -3.79 1.66 12.97
N ASP A 51 -2.77 1.71 13.82
CA ASP A 51 -2.68 2.67 14.92
C ASP A 51 -2.33 4.07 14.39
N ARG A 52 -1.47 4.14 13.39
CA ARG A 52 -1.10 5.38 12.70
C ARG A 52 -1.91 5.64 11.44
N GLU A 53 -2.73 4.70 11.01
CA GLU A 53 -3.51 4.75 9.76
C GLU A 53 -2.65 5.00 8.52
N LYS A 54 -1.50 4.28 8.43
CA LYS A 54 -0.54 4.40 7.35
C LYS A 54 -0.46 3.12 6.53
N LEU A 55 -0.31 3.27 5.23
CA LEU A 55 0.07 2.18 4.33
C LEU A 55 1.57 2.23 4.09
N LEU A 56 2.24 1.10 4.23
CA LEU A 56 3.69 0.99 4.22
C LEU A 56 4.13 0.05 3.10
N ILE A 57 5.04 0.51 2.26
CA ILE A 57 5.58 -0.25 1.13
C ILE A 57 7.11 -0.25 1.23
N ILE A 58 7.74 -1.39 0.92
CA ILE A 58 9.18 -1.48 0.71
C ILE A 58 9.46 -1.63 -0.79
N THR A 59 10.41 -0.89 -1.30
CA THR A 59 10.75 -0.90 -2.72
C THR A 59 12.21 -0.48 -2.96
N PRO A 60 12.86 -0.95 -4.06
CA PRO A 60 14.19 -0.45 -4.41
C PRO A 60 14.19 1.07 -4.55
N LYS A 61 15.22 1.72 -3.99
CA LYS A 61 15.35 3.19 -4.04
C LYS A 61 15.49 3.76 -5.45
N ILE A 62 15.90 2.93 -6.43
CA ILE A 62 16.04 3.31 -7.85
C ILE A 62 14.76 3.10 -8.65
N ALA A 63 13.67 2.58 -8.05
CA ALA A 63 12.42 2.34 -8.76
C ALA A 63 11.81 3.64 -9.30
N LYS A 64 11.18 3.57 -10.48
CA LYS A 64 10.54 4.73 -11.13
C LYS A 64 9.57 5.45 -10.21
N LYS A 65 8.76 4.71 -9.45
CA LYS A 65 7.83 5.29 -8.49
C LYS A 65 8.52 6.17 -7.43
N ILE A 66 9.73 5.82 -6.98
CA ILE A 66 10.49 6.64 -6.02
C ILE A 66 10.91 7.96 -6.65
N ARG A 67 11.41 7.93 -7.88
CA ARG A 67 11.72 9.15 -8.62
C ARG A 67 10.49 10.05 -8.77
N ASN A 68 9.35 9.47 -9.13
CA ASN A 68 8.09 10.18 -9.25
C ASN A 68 7.66 10.82 -7.92
N LEU A 69 7.73 10.06 -6.82
CA LEU A 69 7.32 10.51 -5.49
C LEU A 69 8.23 11.60 -4.89
N ARG A 70 9.52 11.59 -5.22
CA ARG A 70 10.44 12.67 -4.80
C ARG A 70 10.05 14.01 -5.39
N SER A 71 9.54 14.01 -6.62
CA SER A 71 9.08 15.21 -7.31
C SER A 71 7.62 15.56 -6.98
N LYS A 72 6.75 14.55 -6.93
CA LYS A 72 5.29 14.69 -6.75
C LYS A 72 4.81 13.68 -5.70
N PRO A 73 4.77 14.07 -4.41
CA PRO A 73 4.54 13.13 -3.31
C PRO A 73 3.07 12.72 -3.13
N ASN A 74 2.16 13.25 -3.91
CA ASN A 74 0.75 12.85 -3.86
C ASN A 74 0.51 11.56 -4.65
N VAL A 75 -0.33 10.69 -4.10
CA VAL A 75 -0.69 9.40 -4.69
C VAL A 75 -2.19 9.17 -4.65
N TYR A 76 -2.66 8.34 -5.59
CA TYR A 76 -3.85 7.53 -5.42
C TYR A 76 -3.43 6.08 -5.20
N PHE A 77 -4.25 5.34 -4.46
CA PHE A 77 -4.08 3.89 -4.29
C PHE A 77 -5.41 3.18 -4.37
N SER A 78 -5.39 1.90 -4.76
CA SER A 78 -6.54 0.99 -4.72
C SER A 78 -6.10 -0.39 -4.26
N ILE A 79 -6.94 -1.00 -3.43
CA ILE A 79 -6.80 -2.38 -2.97
C ILE A 79 -8.17 -3.00 -3.14
N ASP A 80 -8.30 -4.02 -3.95
CA ASP A 80 -9.57 -4.64 -4.27
C ASP A 80 -9.51 -6.16 -4.25
N ASP A 81 -10.61 -6.78 -3.87
CA ASP A 81 -10.81 -8.23 -3.92
C ASP A 81 -11.51 -8.57 -5.23
N GLU A 82 -10.86 -9.42 -6.03
CA GLU A 82 -11.41 -9.90 -7.32
C GLU A 82 -12.52 -10.93 -7.16
N ASN A 83 -12.72 -11.45 -5.95
CA ASN A 83 -13.74 -12.45 -5.67
C ASN A 83 -15.09 -11.77 -5.41
N PHE A 84 -16.16 -12.26 -6.10
CA PHE A 84 -17.52 -11.77 -5.85
C PHE A 84 -18.05 -12.32 -4.49
N PRO A 85 -18.77 -11.48 -3.71
CA PRO A 85 -19.16 -10.08 -3.94
C PRO A 85 -17.97 -9.13 -3.78
N TYR A 86 -17.76 -8.29 -4.80
CA TYR A 86 -16.60 -7.38 -4.86
C TYR A 86 -16.57 -6.39 -3.72
N LYS A 87 -15.40 -6.17 -3.19
CA LYS A 87 -15.14 -5.14 -2.19
C LYS A 87 -13.74 -4.56 -2.37
N GLY A 88 -13.58 -3.36 -1.90
CA GLY A 88 -12.28 -2.70 -1.99
C GLY A 88 -12.23 -1.37 -1.27
N VAL A 89 -11.01 -0.89 -1.20
CA VAL A 89 -10.65 0.38 -0.57
C VAL A 89 -9.73 1.12 -1.53
N LYS A 90 -10.07 2.33 -1.88
CA LYS A 90 -9.17 3.25 -2.59
C LYS A 90 -9.06 4.56 -1.84
N GLY A 91 -8.04 5.33 -2.15
CA GLY A 91 -7.88 6.62 -1.51
C GLY A 91 -6.82 7.48 -2.16
N LYS A 92 -6.75 8.70 -1.64
CA LYS A 92 -5.75 9.70 -1.99
C LYS A 92 -4.92 10.00 -0.76
N GLY A 93 -3.61 10.19 -0.94
CA GLY A 93 -2.72 10.48 0.18
C GLY A 93 -1.47 11.22 -0.24
N THR A 94 -0.65 11.51 0.76
CA THR A 94 0.71 12.02 0.60
C THR A 94 1.69 10.95 1.05
N THR A 95 2.91 11.00 0.52
CA THR A 95 3.95 10.02 0.84
C THR A 95 5.15 10.65 1.52
N ALA A 96 5.80 9.87 2.38
CA ALA A 96 7.16 10.13 2.87
C ALA A 96 8.05 8.93 2.48
N ILE A 97 9.29 9.22 2.09
CA ILE A 97 10.29 8.20 1.74
C ILE A 97 11.28 8.12 2.91
N ILE A 98 11.47 6.92 3.45
CA ILE A 98 12.33 6.65 4.59
C ILE A 98 13.45 5.72 4.12
N GLU A 99 14.71 6.16 4.24
CA GLU A 99 15.89 5.45 3.73
C GLU A 99 16.70 4.74 4.83
N ASP A 100 16.18 4.67 6.04
CA ASP A 100 16.88 4.07 7.18
C ASP A 100 16.71 2.53 7.20
N PRO A 101 17.81 1.74 7.10
CA PRO A 101 17.76 0.28 7.21
C PRO A 101 17.14 -0.23 8.52
N ILE A 102 17.24 0.52 9.62
CA ILE A 102 16.61 0.19 10.90
C ILE A 102 15.08 0.09 10.76
N ARG A 103 14.50 0.89 9.86
CA ARG A 103 13.07 0.87 9.53
C ARG A 103 12.75 -0.09 8.39
N THR A 104 13.59 -0.13 7.36
CA THR A 104 13.35 -0.86 6.11
C THR A 104 13.44 -2.37 6.29
N VAL A 105 14.43 -2.86 7.03
CA VAL A 105 14.65 -4.30 7.21
C VAL A 105 13.50 -4.96 7.99
N PRO A 106 13.09 -4.49 9.18
CA PRO A 106 11.98 -5.09 9.91
C PRO A 106 10.66 -5.05 9.15
N LEU A 107 10.38 -3.97 8.42
CA LEU A 107 9.20 -3.87 7.58
C LEU A 107 9.26 -4.87 6.41
N GLY A 108 10.43 -5.02 5.80
CA GLY A 108 10.65 -6.02 4.75
C GLY A 108 10.38 -7.45 5.25
N GLU A 109 10.85 -7.80 6.44
CA GLU A 109 10.56 -9.10 7.08
C GLU A 109 9.06 -9.27 7.29
N LYS A 110 8.39 -8.29 7.85
CA LYS A 110 6.94 -8.31 8.12
C LYS A 110 6.12 -8.50 6.84
N ILE A 111 6.43 -7.75 5.78
CA ILE A 111 5.73 -7.85 4.49
C ILE A 111 5.98 -9.22 3.84
N ASN A 112 7.21 -9.70 3.81
CA ASN A 112 7.50 -11.02 3.23
C ASN A 112 6.80 -12.14 4.02
N MET A 113 6.77 -12.09 5.35
CA MET A 113 6.01 -13.04 6.17
C MET A 113 4.51 -12.97 5.89
N LYS A 114 3.96 -11.77 5.71
CA LYS A 114 2.54 -11.59 5.37
C LYS A 114 2.16 -12.30 4.07
N TYR A 115 2.95 -12.12 3.01
CA TYR A 115 2.61 -12.62 1.68
C TYR A 115 3.09 -14.04 1.40
N LEU A 116 4.25 -14.44 1.91
CA LEU A 116 4.87 -15.73 1.62
C LEU A 116 4.82 -16.72 2.81
N GLY A 117 4.59 -16.23 4.03
CA GLY A 117 4.58 -17.06 5.24
C GLY A 117 5.95 -17.58 5.65
N THR A 118 7.03 -17.15 5.01
CA THR A 118 8.40 -17.58 5.27
C THR A 118 9.41 -16.54 4.83
N LEU A 119 10.54 -16.46 5.51
CA LEU A 119 11.74 -15.74 5.04
C LEU A 119 12.77 -16.69 4.36
N ASP A 120 12.56 -18.00 4.47
CA ASP A 120 13.42 -19.00 3.83
C ASP A 120 13.02 -19.27 2.38
N HIS A 121 13.18 -18.24 1.56
CA HIS A 121 12.87 -18.25 0.13
C HIS A 121 13.83 -17.29 -0.58
N PRO A 122 14.25 -17.54 -1.83
CA PRO A 122 15.17 -16.64 -2.57
C PRO A 122 14.73 -15.18 -2.64
N ILE A 123 13.45 -14.93 -2.82
CA ILE A 123 12.94 -13.55 -2.95
C ILE A 123 13.05 -12.75 -1.65
N PRO A 124 12.57 -13.21 -0.47
CA PRO A 124 12.83 -12.53 0.79
C PRO A 124 14.30 -12.33 1.08
N LYS A 125 15.14 -13.34 0.86
CA LYS A 125 16.59 -13.24 1.08
C LYS A 125 17.21 -12.12 0.24
N MET A 126 16.87 -12.05 -1.05
CA MET A 126 17.34 -11.01 -1.96
C MET A 126 16.89 -9.61 -1.51
N ILE A 127 15.61 -9.46 -1.16
CA ILE A 127 15.04 -8.17 -0.73
C ILE A 127 15.71 -7.71 0.57
N LEU A 128 15.83 -8.59 1.56
CA LEU A 128 16.41 -8.25 2.86
C LEU A 128 17.90 -7.96 2.78
N ASP A 129 18.66 -8.70 1.98
CA ASP A 129 20.08 -8.42 1.74
C ASP A 129 20.29 -7.06 1.07
N SER A 130 19.44 -6.73 0.10
CA SER A 130 19.44 -5.45 -0.55
C SER A 130 19.03 -4.31 0.39
N ALA A 131 18.04 -4.55 1.25
CA ALA A 131 17.60 -3.59 2.26
C ALA A 131 18.68 -3.31 3.32
N LYS A 132 19.39 -4.34 3.78
CA LYS A 132 20.55 -4.20 4.71
C LYS A 132 21.67 -3.35 4.13
N LYS A 133 21.85 -3.37 2.81
CA LYS A 133 22.82 -2.55 2.08
C LYS A 133 22.33 -1.12 1.81
N GLY A 134 21.12 -0.76 2.27
CA GLY A 134 20.53 0.56 2.04
C GLY A 134 19.99 0.79 0.63
N ASN A 135 19.73 -0.27 -0.15
CA ASN A 135 19.22 -0.18 -1.53
C ASN A 135 17.70 -0.24 -1.62
N HIS A 136 17.00 -0.39 -0.50
CA HIS A 136 15.54 -0.30 -0.40
C HIS A 136 15.14 0.85 0.50
N VAL A 137 13.95 1.37 0.25
CA VAL A 137 13.33 2.44 1.02
C VAL A 137 11.92 2.04 1.43
N VAL A 138 11.43 2.65 2.50
CA VAL A 138 10.01 2.60 2.88
C VAL A 138 9.31 3.78 2.23
N VAL A 139 8.17 3.51 1.57
CA VAL A 139 7.19 4.54 1.22
C VAL A 139 6.06 4.46 2.23
N GLU A 140 5.92 5.51 3.02
CA GLU A 140 4.84 5.67 3.98
C GLU A 140 3.75 6.55 3.35
N ILE A 141 2.57 5.97 3.11
CA ILE A 141 1.41 6.68 2.58
C ILE A 141 0.55 7.13 3.75
N SER A 142 0.23 8.43 3.79
CA SER A 142 -0.74 9.02 4.71
C SER A 142 -2.05 9.28 3.99
N PRO A 143 -3.06 8.41 4.11
CA PRO A 143 -4.33 8.59 3.42
C PRO A 143 -5.06 9.83 3.93
N ARG A 144 -5.66 10.59 3.02
CA ARG A 144 -6.58 11.71 3.36
C ARG A 144 -7.99 11.19 3.61
N PHE A 145 -8.35 10.09 2.93
CA PHE A 145 -9.61 9.39 3.08
C PHE A 145 -9.48 7.97 2.53
N PHE A 146 -10.41 7.12 2.95
CA PHE A 146 -10.67 5.82 2.35
C PHE A 146 -12.04 5.86 1.67
N SER A 147 -12.07 5.62 0.37
CA SER A 147 -13.29 5.47 -0.41
C SER A 147 -13.54 3.98 -0.60
N THR A 148 -14.66 3.48 -0.12
CA THR A 148 -14.89 2.04 0.04
C THR A 148 -16.12 1.56 -0.73
N TRP A 149 -16.09 0.29 -1.12
CA TRP A 149 -17.25 -0.44 -1.66
C TRP A 149 -17.28 -1.85 -1.08
N ASP A 150 -18.47 -2.36 -0.85
CA ASP A 150 -18.72 -3.73 -0.42
C ASP A 150 -20.07 -4.19 -0.96
N PHE A 151 -20.05 -4.98 -2.03
CA PHE A 151 -21.26 -5.44 -2.70
C PHE A 151 -22.08 -6.41 -1.85
N ALA A 152 -21.48 -7.07 -0.84
CA ALA A 152 -22.24 -7.89 0.10
C ALA A 152 -23.21 -7.04 0.94
N LYS A 153 -22.95 -5.76 1.13
CA LYS A 153 -23.81 -4.84 1.87
C LYS A 153 -24.92 -4.20 1.02
N MET A 154 -24.93 -4.48 -0.28
CA MET A 154 -25.91 -3.94 -1.23
C MET A 154 -27.03 -4.93 -1.54
N GLN A 155 -27.01 -6.11 -0.95
CA GLN A 155 -28.00 -7.19 -1.13
C GLN A 155 -29.09 -7.13 -0.07
#